data_0a4c3fd386d039b3ee69789586756f8e
#
_entry.id   0a4c3fd386d039b3ee69789586756f8e
#
_cell.length_a   1.000
_cell.length_b   1.000
_cell.length_c   1.000
_cell.angle_alpha   90.00
_cell.angle_beta   90.00
_cell.angle_gamma   90.00
#
_symmetry.space_group_name_H-M   'P 1'
#
loop_
_entity.id
_entity.type
_entity.pdbx_description
1 polymer ?
#
loop_
_entity_poly.entity_id
_entity_poly.type
_entity_poly.pdbx_seq_one_letter_code
_entity_poly.pdbx_strand_id
1 'polypeptide(L)'
;KGIIIVVLFALFAYILNLKTILWIAGKTISVGIIALVIIFQPELRRALEQLGRKKLVVGLFNFGEGREKGERFSSKTADEIVRAAYEMGAVRTGALIVIEQDMVLEEYVRTGIEVDGVVTSQLLINIFEHNTPLHDGAVIVRGNRVVAATCYLPLSDNSNLSKELGTRHRAGVGISEGTDSFTIIVSEETGAVSVAVGGSIIRDIDRDSLRNKLEYLRKKTVDVKSFKIWRGRLKNERKDI
;
A
#
# COMPACT_ATOMS: atom_id res chain seq x y z
N LYS A 1 36.48 9.99 9.71
CA LYS A 1 37.92 10.34 9.72
C LYS A 1 38.25 11.33 8.60
N GLY A 2 37.86 11.12 7.31
CA GLY A 2 38.16 12.00 6.19
C GLY A 2 37.66 13.45 6.36
N ILE A 3 36.41 13.62 6.86
CA ILE A 3 35.84 14.96 7.09
C ILE A 3 36.67 15.76 8.11
N ILE A 4 37.15 15.11 9.16
CA ILE A 4 37.97 15.75 10.20
C ILE A 4 39.28 16.26 9.60
N ILE A 5 39.90 15.48 8.71
CA ILE A 5 41.16 15.88 8.03
C ILE A 5 40.89 17.11 7.14
N VAL A 6 39.80 17.12 6.38
CA VAL A 6 39.43 18.26 5.53
C VAL A 6 39.18 19.52 6.35
N VAL A 7 38.48 19.40 7.47
CA VAL A 7 38.21 20.54 8.39
C VAL A 7 39.49 21.05 9.01
N LEU A 8 40.40 20.17 9.47
CA LEU A 8 41.70 20.58 10.02
C LEU A 8 42.59 21.24 8.96
N PHE A 9 42.60 20.72 7.72
CA PHE A 9 43.30 21.36 6.61
C PHE A 9 42.74 22.74 6.27
N ALA A 10 41.43 22.91 6.24
CA ALA A 10 40.78 24.20 6.01
C ALA A 10 41.08 25.21 7.13
N LEU A 11 41.09 24.77 8.41
CA LEU A 11 41.47 25.59 9.54
C LEU A 11 42.93 26.04 9.46
N PHE A 12 43.86 25.14 9.10
CA PHE A 12 45.27 25.43 8.91
C PHE A 12 45.49 26.44 7.77
N ALA A 13 44.82 26.26 6.62
CA ALA A 13 44.85 27.18 5.50
C ALA A 13 44.30 28.57 5.87
N TYR A 14 43.29 28.63 6.74
CA TYR A 14 42.70 29.85 7.24
C TYR A 14 43.69 30.61 8.14
N ILE A 15 44.36 29.92 9.07
CA ILE A 15 45.37 30.51 9.97
C ILE A 15 46.55 31.11 9.19
N LEU A 16 46.98 30.40 8.10
CA LEU A 16 48.07 30.88 7.25
C LEU A 16 47.66 31.89 6.18
N ASN A 17 46.38 32.35 6.20
CA ASN A 17 45.85 33.33 5.26
C ASN A 17 45.95 32.92 3.77
N LEU A 18 45.90 31.61 3.46
CA LEU A 18 46.04 31.09 2.11
C LEU A 18 44.72 31.27 1.31
N LYS A 19 44.43 32.49 0.92
CA LYS A 19 43.17 32.90 0.26
C LYS A 19 42.84 32.09 -0.99
N THR A 20 43.85 31.79 -1.81
CA THR A 20 43.66 30.99 -3.04
C THR A 20 43.21 29.59 -2.76
N ILE A 21 43.78 28.94 -1.73
CA ILE A 21 43.43 27.58 -1.34
C ILE A 21 41.98 27.52 -0.80
N LEU A 22 41.63 28.50 0.04
CA LEU A 22 40.26 28.61 0.57
C LEU A 22 39.23 28.89 -0.54
N TRP A 23 39.58 29.72 -1.53
CA TRP A 23 38.70 29.96 -2.68
C TRP A 23 38.50 28.72 -3.54
N ILE A 24 39.55 27.98 -3.85
CA ILE A 24 39.49 26.70 -4.60
C ILE A 24 38.67 25.68 -3.81
N ALA A 25 38.92 25.53 -2.51
CA ALA A 25 38.18 24.62 -1.65
C ALA A 25 36.67 24.93 -1.63
N GLY A 26 36.30 26.22 -1.52
CA GLY A 26 34.91 26.66 -1.58
C GLY A 26 34.23 26.30 -2.92
N LYS A 27 34.92 26.50 -4.04
CA LYS A 27 34.43 26.14 -5.37
C LYS A 27 34.26 24.63 -5.52
N THR A 28 35.24 23.86 -5.06
CA THR A 28 35.22 22.38 -5.11
C THR A 28 34.05 21.83 -4.28
N ILE A 29 33.82 22.38 -3.08
CA ILE A 29 32.68 21.99 -2.24
C ILE A 29 31.36 22.29 -2.94
N SER A 30 31.20 23.47 -3.56
CA SER A 30 29.98 23.83 -4.27
C SER A 30 29.66 22.88 -5.42
N VAL A 31 30.66 22.55 -6.24
CA VAL A 31 30.52 21.57 -7.34
C VAL A 31 30.25 20.18 -6.78
N GLY A 32 30.92 19.80 -5.69
CA GLY A 32 30.72 18.53 -5.01
C GLY A 32 29.28 18.35 -4.49
N ILE A 33 28.67 19.38 -3.93
CA ILE A 33 27.27 19.35 -3.47
C ILE A 33 26.33 19.12 -4.66
N ILE A 34 26.54 19.83 -5.77
CA ILE A 34 25.72 19.65 -6.99
C ILE A 34 25.86 18.22 -7.51
N ALA A 35 27.07 17.72 -7.61
CA ALA A 35 27.33 16.34 -8.05
C ALA A 35 26.65 15.32 -7.12
N LEU A 36 26.71 15.54 -5.81
CA LEU A 36 26.06 14.68 -4.82
C LEU A 36 24.52 14.66 -5.00
N VAL A 37 23.90 15.82 -5.22
CA VAL A 37 22.47 15.92 -5.49
C VAL A 37 22.09 15.15 -6.76
N ILE A 38 22.88 15.25 -7.83
CA ILE A 38 22.63 14.54 -9.10
C ILE A 38 22.75 13.01 -8.90
N ILE A 39 23.81 12.57 -8.20
CA ILE A 39 24.03 11.13 -7.96
C ILE A 39 22.90 10.53 -7.11
N PHE A 40 22.45 11.25 -6.07
CA PHE A 40 21.39 10.79 -5.18
C PHE A 40 19.97 11.18 -5.64
N GLN A 41 19.83 11.78 -6.81
CA GLN A 41 18.51 12.16 -7.35
C GLN A 41 17.49 11.01 -7.37
N PRO A 42 17.82 9.78 -7.84
CA PRO A 42 16.87 8.67 -7.84
C PRO A 42 16.49 8.21 -6.42
N GLU A 43 17.42 8.21 -5.48
CA GLU A 43 17.16 7.84 -4.09
C GLU A 43 16.32 8.90 -3.38
N LEU A 44 16.63 10.18 -3.60
CA LEU A 44 15.84 11.29 -3.07
C LEU A 44 14.41 11.28 -3.61
N ARG A 45 14.24 10.99 -4.92
CA ARG A 45 12.92 10.83 -5.52
C ARG A 45 12.13 9.72 -4.85
N ARG A 46 12.72 8.52 -4.70
CA ARG A 46 12.09 7.39 -4.01
C ARG A 46 11.75 7.71 -2.56
N ALA A 47 12.66 8.38 -1.84
CA ALA A 47 12.43 8.78 -0.46
C ALA A 47 11.30 9.81 -0.34
N LEU A 48 11.24 10.79 -1.25
CA LEU A 48 10.16 11.79 -1.30
C LEU A 48 8.82 11.16 -1.68
N GLU A 49 8.81 10.21 -2.62
CA GLU A 49 7.61 9.43 -2.96
C GLU A 49 7.11 8.63 -1.77
N GLN A 50 8.01 7.96 -1.02
CA GLN A 50 7.65 7.24 0.20
C GLN A 50 7.17 8.18 1.34
N LEU A 51 7.77 9.34 1.48
CA LEU A 51 7.32 10.36 2.44
C LEU A 51 5.97 10.97 2.04
N GLY A 52 5.75 11.20 0.74
CA GLY A 52 4.47 11.66 0.20
C GLY A 52 3.36 10.62 0.37
N ARG A 53 3.69 9.33 0.29
CA ARG A 53 2.77 8.20 0.55
C ARG A 53 2.45 8.04 2.05
N LYS A 54 3.37 8.39 2.94
CA LYS A 54 3.09 8.45 4.39
C LYS A 54 2.43 9.79 4.72
N LYS A 55 1.18 9.77 5.12
CA LYS A 55 0.24 10.88 5.46
C LYS A 55 0.80 12.08 6.27
N LEU A 56 2.11 12.24 6.43
CA LEU A 56 2.70 13.34 7.21
C LEU A 56 2.55 14.71 6.52
N VAL A 57 2.47 14.73 5.18
CA VAL A 57 2.37 15.98 4.42
C VAL A 57 0.92 16.36 4.10
N VAL A 58 0.04 15.35 3.92
CA VAL A 58 -1.39 15.58 3.61
C VAL A 58 -2.14 16.21 4.78
N GLY A 59 -1.71 15.96 6.02
CA GLY A 59 -2.29 16.59 7.22
C GLY A 59 -2.02 18.08 7.36
N LEU A 60 -1.00 18.62 6.68
CA LEU A 60 -0.62 20.05 6.75
C LEU A 60 -1.27 20.91 5.66
N PHE A 61 -1.73 20.33 4.56
CA PHE A 61 -2.31 21.05 3.42
C PHE A 61 -3.81 20.89 3.23
N ASN A 62 -4.49 19.98 3.95
CA ASN A 62 -5.96 19.85 3.92
C ASN A 62 -6.65 20.87 4.84
N PHE A 63 -6.40 22.15 4.60
CA PHE A 63 -7.22 23.25 5.12
C PHE A 63 -8.29 23.67 4.10
N GLY A 64 -9.08 22.72 3.62
CA GLY A 64 -10.16 23.10 2.71
C GLY A 64 -10.70 21.90 1.96
N GLU A 65 -11.50 21.15 2.63
CA GLU A 65 -12.74 20.53 2.16
C GLU A 65 -13.15 19.56 3.27
N GLY A 66 -14.20 19.91 3.99
CA GLY A 66 -14.82 19.05 4.99
C GLY A 66 -15.26 17.75 4.32
N ARG A 67 -14.38 16.76 4.31
CA ARG A 67 -14.80 15.40 4.08
C ARG A 67 -15.63 15.04 5.29
N GLU A 68 -16.95 15.07 5.13
CA GLU A 68 -17.89 14.51 6.09
C GLU A 68 -17.32 13.18 6.59
N LYS A 69 -17.48 12.91 7.88
CA LYS A 69 -17.19 11.62 8.52
C LYS A 69 -18.15 10.57 7.96
N GLY A 70 -18.00 10.25 6.67
CA GLY A 70 -18.79 9.26 5.96
C GLY A 70 -18.07 7.91 6.01
N GLU A 71 -18.85 6.86 6.04
CA GLU A 71 -18.38 5.50 5.86
C GLU A 71 -17.64 5.37 4.53
N ARG A 72 -16.55 4.58 4.47
CA ARG A 72 -15.75 4.40 3.24
C ARG A 72 -16.54 3.76 2.11
N PHE A 73 -17.43 2.82 2.46
CA PHE A 73 -18.36 2.15 1.57
C PHE A 73 -19.59 1.68 2.39
N SER A 74 -20.65 1.31 1.73
CA SER A 74 -21.88 0.87 2.39
C SER A 74 -21.79 -0.55 2.93
N SER A 75 -22.61 -0.91 3.93
CA SER A 75 -22.73 -2.30 4.39
C SER A 75 -23.19 -3.22 3.26
N LYS A 76 -24.05 -2.73 2.36
CA LYS A 76 -24.47 -3.46 1.16
C LYS A 76 -23.29 -3.83 0.28
N THR A 77 -22.33 -2.92 0.07
CA THR A 77 -21.12 -3.20 -0.70
C THR A 77 -20.27 -4.29 -0.04
N ALA A 78 -20.12 -4.26 1.29
CA ALA A 78 -19.44 -5.33 2.01
C ALA A 78 -20.13 -6.68 1.82
N ASP A 79 -21.44 -6.73 1.95
CA ASP A 79 -22.23 -7.96 1.76
C ASP A 79 -22.12 -8.51 0.32
N GLU A 80 -22.14 -7.63 -0.68
CA GLU A 80 -21.99 -8.01 -2.09
C GLU A 80 -20.60 -8.57 -2.39
N ILE A 81 -19.54 -7.99 -1.83
CA ILE A 81 -18.16 -8.48 -1.98
C ILE A 81 -18.02 -9.86 -1.31
N VAL A 82 -18.53 -10.02 -0.09
CA VAL A 82 -18.50 -11.30 0.62
C VAL A 82 -19.25 -12.36 -0.18
N ARG A 83 -20.45 -12.04 -0.66
CA ARG A 83 -21.25 -12.95 -1.48
C ARG A 83 -20.48 -13.41 -2.71
N ALA A 84 -19.93 -12.46 -3.51
CA ALA A 84 -19.18 -12.75 -4.71
C ALA A 84 -17.97 -13.67 -4.42
N ALA A 85 -17.18 -13.35 -3.38
CA ALA A 85 -15.99 -14.12 -3.04
C ALA A 85 -16.32 -15.60 -2.75
N TYR A 86 -17.40 -15.86 -1.97
CA TYR A 86 -17.77 -17.25 -1.63
C TYR A 86 -18.53 -17.97 -2.74
N GLU A 87 -19.32 -17.27 -3.57
CA GLU A 87 -19.94 -17.87 -4.75
C GLU A 87 -18.86 -18.26 -5.77
N MET A 88 -17.87 -17.42 -6.03
CA MET A 88 -16.72 -17.75 -6.88
C MET A 88 -15.88 -18.88 -6.29
N GLY A 89 -15.66 -18.89 -4.96
CA GLY A 89 -14.95 -19.95 -4.27
C GLY A 89 -15.63 -21.31 -4.43
N ALA A 90 -16.96 -21.36 -4.32
CA ALA A 90 -17.74 -22.60 -4.47
C ALA A 90 -17.57 -23.26 -5.84
N VAL A 91 -17.38 -22.48 -6.90
CA VAL A 91 -17.15 -22.96 -8.27
C VAL A 91 -15.68 -22.89 -8.70
N ARG A 92 -14.78 -22.55 -7.77
CA ARG A 92 -13.33 -22.40 -7.99
C ARG A 92 -12.97 -21.39 -9.08
N THR A 93 -13.72 -20.32 -9.18
CA THR A 93 -13.35 -19.17 -10.01
C THR A 93 -12.34 -18.32 -9.25
N GLY A 94 -11.11 -18.19 -9.79
CA GLY A 94 -10.06 -17.38 -9.20
C GLY A 94 -10.38 -15.89 -9.27
N ALA A 95 -10.22 -15.16 -8.16
CA ALA A 95 -10.48 -13.73 -8.12
C ALA A 95 -9.44 -12.99 -7.28
N LEU A 96 -9.20 -11.72 -7.66
CA LEU A 96 -8.32 -10.79 -6.95
C LEU A 96 -9.01 -9.42 -6.84
N ILE A 97 -9.55 -9.13 -5.65
CA ILE A 97 -10.32 -7.91 -5.39
C ILE A 97 -9.53 -7.03 -4.41
N VAL A 98 -9.16 -5.83 -4.86
CA VAL A 98 -8.39 -4.85 -4.07
C VAL A 98 -9.32 -3.73 -3.64
N ILE A 99 -9.48 -3.56 -2.34
CA ILE A 99 -10.25 -2.46 -1.76
C ILE A 99 -9.30 -1.32 -1.43
N GLU A 100 -9.46 -0.21 -2.15
CA GLU A 100 -8.72 1.02 -1.90
C GLU A 100 -9.14 1.61 -0.55
N GLN A 101 -8.14 2.04 0.24
CA GLN A 101 -8.42 2.68 1.51
C GLN A 101 -8.02 4.17 1.47
N ASP A 102 -7.00 4.54 2.26
CA ASP A 102 -6.56 5.93 2.35
C ASP A 102 -5.55 6.28 1.25
N MET A 103 -4.77 5.29 0.79
CA MET A 103 -3.84 5.46 -0.34
C MET A 103 -4.59 5.23 -1.64
N VAL A 104 -4.54 6.25 -2.51
CA VAL A 104 -5.14 6.19 -3.85
C VAL A 104 -4.32 5.24 -4.74
N LEU A 105 -4.99 4.31 -5.41
CA LEU A 105 -4.37 3.28 -6.25
C LEU A 105 -4.38 3.64 -7.74
N GLU A 106 -4.34 4.92 -8.08
CA GLU A 106 -4.47 5.42 -9.45
C GLU A 106 -3.40 4.87 -10.41
N GLU A 107 -2.18 4.61 -9.91
CA GLU A 107 -1.11 4.01 -10.71
C GLU A 107 -1.46 2.59 -11.20
N TYR A 108 -2.21 1.82 -10.40
CA TYR A 108 -2.68 0.47 -10.77
C TYR A 108 -3.97 0.53 -11.59
N VAL A 109 -4.89 1.45 -11.26
CA VAL A 109 -6.13 1.67 -12.03
C VAL A 109 -5.82 1.94 -13.50
N ARG A 110 -4.81 2.75 -13.81
CA ARG A 110 -4.38 3.08 -15.18
C ARG A 110 -3.85 1.91 -15.99
N THR A 111 -3.47 0.81 -15.34
CA THR A 111 -3.01 -0.39 -16.04
C THR A 111 -4.17 -1.28 -16.49
N GLY A 112 -5.35 -1.07 -15.95
CA GLY A 112 -6.55 -1.85 -16.20
C GLY A 112 -7.52 -1.21 -17.18
N ILE A 113 -8.68 -1.84 -17.26
CA ILE A 113 -9.83 -1.38 -18.07
C ILE A 113 -10.81 -0.71 -17.11
N GLU A 114 -11.19 0.53 -17.41
CA GLU A 114 -12.16 1.29 -16.64
C GLU A 114 -13.54 0.61 -16.70
N VAL A 115 -14.17 0.42 -15.54
CA VAL A 115 -15.50 -0.20 -15.41
C VAL A 115 -16.52 0.81 -14.89
N ASP A 116 -16.12 1.58 -13.89
CA ASP A 116 -16.92 2.56 -13.15
C ASP A 116 -18.35 2.07 -12.83
N GLY A 117 -18.47 0.84 -12.35
CA GLY A 117 -19.73 0.16 -12.02
C GLY A 117 -20.01 0.13 -10.52
N VAL A 118 -21.28 0.14 -10.12
CA VAL A 118 -21.67 -0.10 -8.73
C VAL A 118 -21.30 -1.53 -8.33
N VAL A 119 -20.69 -1.72 -7.15
CA VAL A 119 -20.34 -3.04 -6.64
C VAL A 119 -21.59 -3.86 -6.39
N THR A 120 -21.72 -4.96 -7.14
CA THR A 120 -22.69 -6.03 -6.93
C THR A 120 -22.00 -7.37 -7.06
N SER A 121 -22.52 -8.40 -6.41
CA SER A 121 -21.96 -9.75 -6.53
C SER A 121 -21.98 -10.23 -7.98
N GLN A 122 -23.04 -9.93 -8.72
CA GLN A 122 -23.19 -10.31 -10.12
C GLN A 122 -22.12 -9.62 -11.01
N LEU A 123 -21.83 -8.33 -10.79
CA LEU A 123 -20.79 -7.64 -11.54
C LEU A 123 -19.42 -8.28 -11.30
N LEU A 124 -19.07 -8.52 -10.02
CA LEU A 124 -17.80 -9.14 -9.66
C LEU A 124 -17.66 -10.55 -10.22
N ILE A 125 -18.70 -11.39 -10.13
CA ILE A 125 -18.69 -12.75 -10.69
C ILE A 125 -18.52 -12.70 -12.21
N ASN A 126 -19.24 -11.83 -12.92
CA ASN A 126 -19.12 -11.70 -14.38
C ASN A 126 -17.74 -11.18 -14.82
N ILE A 127 -17.09 -10.29 -14.03
CA ILE A 127 -15.73 -9.83 -14.33
C ILE A 127 -14.75 -11.02 -14.28
N PHE A 128 -14.84 -11.89 -13.26
CA PHE A 128 -13.91 -13.00 -13.07
C PHE A 128 -14.30 -14.28 -13.80
N GLU A 129 -15.41 -14.27 -14.55
CA GLU A 129 -15.82 -15.42 -15.36
C GLU A 129 -14.73 -15.79 -16.38
N HIS A 130 -14.44 -17.09 -16.48
CA HIS A 130 -13.38 -17.58 -17.36
C HIS A 130 -13.61 -17.20 -18.84
N ASN A 131 -12.50 -16.94 -19.54
CA ASN A 131 -12.47 -16.54 -20.94
C ASN A 131 -13.20 -15.24 -21.27
N THR A 132 -13.43 -14.37 -20.31
CA THR A 132 -13.89 -13.00 -20.53
C THR A 132 -12.69 -12.03 -20.63
N PRO A 133 -12.82 -10.89 -21.32
CA PRO A 133 -11.72 -9.92 -21.42
C PRO A 133 -11.28 -9.29 -20.10
N LEU A 134 -12.09 -9.40 -19.04
CA LEU A 134 -11.88 -8.72 -17.77
C LEU A 134 -11.33 -9.61 -16.65
N HIS A 135 -11.22 -10.93 -16.86
CA HIS A 135 -10.97 -11.90 -15.76
C HIS A 135 -9.49 -11.97 -15.34
N ASP A 136 -8.56 -11.61 -16.22
CA ASP A 136 -7.12 -11.70 -15.94
C ASP A 136 -6.59 -10.42 -15.32
N GLY A 137 -6.22 -10.48 -14.06
CA GLY A 137 -5.74 -9.34 -13.27
C GLY A 137 -6.59 -9.09 -12.02
N ALA A 138 -6.45 -7.88 -11.48
CA ALA A 138 -7.15 -7.45 -10.28
C ALA A 138 -8.31 -6.50 -10.59
N VAL A 139 -9.34 -6.57 -9.74
CA VAL A 139 -10.40 -5.56 -9.67
C VAL A 139 -10.06 -4.59 -8.56
N ILE A 140 -10.13 -3.27 -8.85
CA ILE A 140 -9.96 -2.23 -7.84
C ILE A 140 -11.33 -1.64 -7.49
N VAL A 141 -11.65 -1.69 -6.20
CA VAL A 141 -12.87 -1.13 -5.61
C VAL A 141 -12.53 0.13 -4.84
N ARG A 142 -13.19 1.24 -5.19
CA ARG A 142 -13.10 2.52 -4.50
C ARG A 142 -14.49 2.92 -4.01
N GLY A 143 -14.67 2.98 -2.70
CA GLY A 143 -15.98 3.24 -2.12
C GLY A 143 -16.99 2.14 -2.50
N ASN A 144 -18.08 2.55 -3.13
CA ASN A 144 -19.16 1.65 -3.55
C ASN A 144 -19.04 1.24 -5.06
N ARG A 145 -17.91 1.50 -5.70
CA ARG A 145 -17.75 1.28 -7.14
C ARG A 145 -16.55 0.40 -7.46
N VAL A 146 -16.71 -0.46 -8.47
CA VAL A 146 -15.62 -1.08 -9.20
C VAL A 146 -15.07 -0.02 -10.13
N VAL A 147 -13.84 0.45 -9.90
CA VAL A 147 -13.21 1.50 -10.72
C VAL A 147 -12.64 0.92 -11.99
N ALA A 148 -11.86 -0.16 -11.87
CA ALA A 148 -11.23 -0.83 -13.00
C ALA A 148 -11.10 -2.34 -12.74
N ALA A 149 -10.98 -3.09 -13.82
CA ALA A 149 -10.68 -4.52 -13.84
C ALA A 149 -9.40 -4.78 -14.64
N THR A 150 -8.87 -6.00 -14.60
CA THR A 150 -7.65 -6.40 -15.33
C THR A 150 -6.43 -5.55 -14.92
N CYS A 151 -6.41 -5.03 -13.68
CA CYS A 151 -5.31 -4.22 -13.20
C CYS A 151 -4.09 -5.09 -12.90
N TYR A 152 -2.89 -4.63 -13.35
CA TYR A 152 -1.63 -5.29 -13.05
C TYR A 152 -1.11 -4.85 -11.68
N LEU A 153 -0.76 -5.83 -10.84
CA LEU A 153 -0.23 -5.62 -9.51
C LEU A 153 1.19 -6.16 -9.38
N PRO A 154 2.04 -5.58 -8.51
CA PRO A 154 3.35 -6.12 -8.22
C PRO A 154 3.22 -7.49 -7.54
N LEU A 155 4.09 -8.42 -7.90
CA LEU A 155 4.22 -9.69 -7.21
C LEU A 155 5.15 -9.53 -5.99
N SER A 156 4.79 -10.14 -4.87
CA SER A 156 5.67 -10.18 -3.70
C SER A 156 6.89 -11.07 -3.95
N ASP A 157 8.08 -10.53 -3.65
CA ASP A 157 9.36 -11.26 -3.67
C ASP A 157 9.66 -11.93 -2.32
N ASN A 158 8.73 -11.91 -1.37
CA ASN A 158 8.93 -12.47 -0.03
C ASN A 158 9.12 -14.00 -0.11
N SER A 159 10.34 -14.46 0.17
CA SER A 159 10.72 -15.88 0.16
C SER A 159 10.05 -16.70 1.27
N ASN A 160 9.50 -16.05 2.32
CA ASN A 160 8.79 -16.73 3.40
C ASN A 160 7.35 -17.11 3.02
N LEU A 161 6.84 -16.62 1.88
CA LEU A 161 5.54 -17.06 1.38
C LEU A 161 5.63 -18.51 0.89
N SER A 162 4.62 -19.32 1.23
CA SER A 162 4.52 -20.70 0.75
C SER A 162 4.63 -20.75 -0.79
N LYS A 163 5.40 -21.73 -1.30
CA LYS A 163 5.56 -21.96 -2.74
C LYS A 163 4.27 -22.43 -3.41
N GLU A 164 3.30 -22.92 -2.63
CA GLU A 164 1.97 -23.33 -3.09
C GLU A 164 1.06 -22.14 -3.45
N LEU A 165 1.48 -20.91 -3.12
CA LEU A 165 0.69 -19.73 -3.44
C LEU A 165 0.85 -19.35 -4.92
N GLY A 166 -0.25 -19.36 -5.65
CA GLY A 166 -0.30 -18.95 -7.06
C GLY A 166 -0.08 -17.44 -7.25
N THR A 167 -0.07 -17.02 -8.52
CA THR A 167 0.22 -15.63 -8.92
C THR A 167 -0.71 -14.62 -8.29
N ARG A 168 -2.04 -14.89 -8.20
CA ARG A 168 -3.02 -14.00 -7.56
C ARG A 168 -2.72 -13.78 -6.07
N HIS A 169 -2.28 -14.81 -5.35
CA HIS A 169 -1.90 -14.66 -3.95
C HIS A 169 -0.65 -13.77 -3.81
N ARG A 170 0.38 -14.00 -4.64
CA ARG A 170 1.60 -13.19 -4.64
C ARG A 170 1.33 -11.75 -5.03
N ALA A 171 0.42 -11.50 -5.98
CA ALA A 171 -0.01 -10.18 -6.37
C ALA A 171 -0.78 -9.48 -5.23
N GLY A 172 -1.68 -10.21 -4.55
CA GLY A 172 -2.43 -9.68 -3.41
C GLY A 172 -1.53 -9.29 -2.24
N VAL A 173 -0.49 -10.09 -1.95
CA VAL A 173 0.52 -9.71 -0.94
C VAL A 173 1.34 -8.54 -1.45
N GLY A 174 1.83 -8.56 -2.69
CA GLY A 174 2.70 -7.54 -3.27
C GLY A 174 2.08 -6.14 -3.23
N ILE A 175 0.80 -5.99 -3.63
CA ILE A 175 0.11 -4.70 -3.51
C ILE A 175 -0.02 -4.27 -2.05
N SER A 176 -0.26 -5.19 -1.11
CA SER A 176 -0.41 -4.89 0.31
C SER A 176 0.91 -4.54 1.02
N GLU A 177 2.07 -4.87 0.45
CA GLU A 177 3.39 -4.46 0.95
C GLU A 177 3.63 -2.96 0.74
N GLY A 178 3.21 -2.44 -0.42
CA GLY A 178 3.44 -1.05 -0.82
C GLY A 178 2.30 -0.08 -0.48
N THR A 179 1.11 -0.60 -0.12
CA THR A 179 -0.10 0.19 0.08
C THR A 179 -0.82 -0.20 1.36
N ASP A 180 -1.83 0.58 1.75
CA ASP A 180 -2.74 0.24 2.84
C ASP A 180 -3.99 -0.52 2.38
N SER A 181 -3.98 -1.04 1.14
CA SER A 181 -5.10 -1.77 0.56
C SER A 181 -5.48 -3.02 1.34
N PHE A 182 -6.76 -3.38 1.27
CA PHE A 182 -7.28 -4.64 1.74
C PHE A 182 -7.60 -5.52 0.54
N THR A 183 -6.88 -6.62 0.39
CA THR A 183 -6.97 -7.45 -0.81
C THR A 183 -7.59 -8.80 -0.49
N ILE A 184 -8.64 -9.18 -1.22
CA ILE A 184 -9.34 -10.45 -1.12
C ILE A 184 -8.92 -11.30 -2.31
N ILE A 185 -8.51 -12.54 -2.03
CA ILE A 185 -8.04 -13.49 -3.03
C ILE A 185 -8.91 -14.75 -2.95
N VAL A 186 -9.45 -15.19 -4.08
CA VAL A 186 -10.13 -16.48 -4.21
C VAL A 186 -9.23 -17.41 -5.00
N SER A 187 -8.93 -18.58 -4.45
CA SER A 187 -8.10 -19.59 -5.08
C SER A 187 -8.88 -20.36 -6.16
N GLU A 188 -8.35 -20.42 -7.37
CA GLU A 188 -8.91 -21.24 -8.44
C GLU A 188 -8.64 -22.74 -8.24
N GLU A 189 -7.65 -23.11 -7.43
CA GLU A 189 -7.32 -24.50 -7.16
C GLU A 189 -8.18 -25.10 -6.05
N THR A 190 -8.35 -24.33 -4.95
CA THR A 190 -9.01 -24.85 -3.74
C THR A 190 -10.40 -24.24 -3.50
N GLY A 191 -10.69 -23.08 -4.08
CA GLY A 191 -11.87 -22.28 -3.76
C GLY A 191 -11.76 -21.50 -2.45
N ALA A 192 -10.64 -21.65 -1.71
CA ALA A 192 -10.43 -20.98 -0.44
C ALA A 192 -10.32 -19.45 -0.64
N VAL A 193 -10.94 -18.70 0.27
CA VAL A 193 -10.86 -17.24 0.30
C VAL A 193 -9.75 -16.83 1.27
N SER A 194 -8.85 -15.98 0.81
CA SER A 194 -7.74 -15.45 1.60
C SER A 194 -7.75 -13.91 1.58
N VAL A 195 -7.08 -13.31 2.56
CA VAL A 195 -6.97 -11.85 2.67
C VAL A 195 -5.52 -11.45 2.85
N ALA A 196 -5.06 -10.46 2.09
CA ALA A 196 -3.74 -9.87 2.24
C ALA A 196 -3.83 -8.41 2.73
N VAL A 197 -3.03 -8.07 3.75
CA VAL A 197 -2.94 -6.74 4.36
C VAL A 197 -1.53 -6.54 4.91
N GLY A 198 -0.90 -5.40 4.60
CA GLY A 198 0.41 -5.02 5.15
C GLY A 198 1.52 -6.05 4.91
N GLY A 199 1.53 -6.69 3.74
CA GLY A 199 2.51 -7.71 3.36
C GLY A 199 2.29 -9.08 4.00
N SER A 200 1.19 -9.29 4.71
CA SER A 200 0.83 -10.56 5.34
C SER A 200 -0.44 -11.14 4.74
N ILE A 201 -0.51 -12.47 4.66
CA ILE A 201 -1.68 -13.19 4.15
C ILE A 201 -2.34 -14.02 5.25
N ILE A 202 -3.67 -13.94 5.34
CA ILE A 202 -4.51 -14.83 6.15
C ILE A 202 -5.22 -15.75 5.18
N ARG A 203 -4.91 -17.04 5.25
CA ARG A 203 -5.48 -18.06 4.36
C ARG A 203 -6.77 -18.61 4.94
N ASP A 204 -7.65 -19.05 4.03
CA ASP A 204 -8.89 -19.78 4.35
C ASP A 204 -9.75 -19.10 5.43
N ILE A 205 -10.00 -17.81 5.19
CA ILE A 205 -10.85 -17.03 6.10
C ILE A 205 -12.31 -17.47 5.92
N ASP A 206 -13.05 -17.61 7.02
CA ASP A 206 -14.48 -17.87 6.97
C ASP A 206 -15.31 -16.64 6.62
N ARG A 207 -16.55 -16.86 6.19
CA ARG A 207 -17.47 -15.83 5.68
C ARG A 207 -17.76 -14.73 6.70
N ASP A 208 -17.98 -15.11 7.94
CA ASP A 208 -18.33 -14.16 9.00
C ASP A 208 -17.10 -13.32 9.41
N SER A 209 -15.93 -13.94 9.45
CA SER A 209 -14.66 -13.24 9.70
C SER A 209 -14.33 -12.25 8.59
N LEU A 210 -14.54 -12.60 7.31
CA LEU A 210 -14.35 -11.68 6.19
C LEU A 210 -15.33 -10.50 6.29
N ARG A 211 -16.61 -10.78 6.55
CA ARG A 211 -17.63 -9.75 6.74
C ARG A 211 -17.26 -8.79 7.87
N ASN A 212 -16.87 -9.32 9.03
CA ASN A 212 -16.49 -8.52 10.19
C ASN A 212 -15.27 -7.63 9.90
N LYS A 213 -14.29 -8.13 9.15
CA LYS A 213 -13.13 -7.33 8.70
C LYS A 213 -13.56 -6.19 7.78
N LEU A 214 -14.44 -6.44 6.81
CA LEU A 214 -14.96 -5.41 5.91
C LEU A 214 -15.79 -4.36 6.67
N GLU A 215 -16.64 -4.78 7.60
CA GLU A 215 -17.40 -3.86 8.48
C GLU A 215 -16.47 -2.99 9.34
N TYR A 216 -15.36 -3.54 9.85
CA TYR A 216 -14.35 -2.77 10.56
C TYR A 216 -13.68 -1.73 9.65
N LEU A 217 -13.31 -2.11 8.42
CA LEU A 217 -12.71 -1.20 7.44
C LEU A 217 -13.68 -0.07 7.04
N ARG A 218 -14.96 -0.39 6.87
CA ARG A 218 -16.02 0.58 6.58
C ARG A 218 -16.08 1.70 7.61
N LYS A 219 -16.03 1.35 8.90
CA LYS A 219 -16.18 2.26 10.04
C LYS A 219 -14.88 2.99 10.43
N LYS A 220 -13.73 2.63 9.87
CA LYS A 220 -12.43 3.16 10.28
C LYS A 220 -12.24 4.59 9.81
N THR A 221 -12.82 5.54 10.53
CA THR A 221 -12.30 6.90 10.63
C THR A 221 -11.05 6.82 11.50
N VAL A 222 -9.93 7.31 10.98
CA VAL A 222 -8.61 7.26 11.63
C VAL A 222 -8.67 7.98 12.99
N ASP A 223 -8.83 7.23 14.07
CA ASP A 223 -8.50 7.71 15.40
C ASP A 223 -7.11 7.16 15.79
N VAL A 224 -6.09 7.96 15.50
CA VAL A 224 -4.68 7.66 15.80
C VAL A 224 -4.43 7.50 17.31
N LYS A 225 -5.37 7.89 18.15
CA LYS A 225 -5.28 7.77 19.61
C LYS A 225 -5.57 6.37 20.14
N SER A 226 -6.42 5.59 19.47
CA SER A 226 -6.80 4.25 19.97
C SER A 226 -5.68 3.20 19.83
N PHE A 227 -4.76 3.37 18.89
CA PHE A 227 -3.67 2.42 18.65
C PHE A 227 -2.60 2.43 19.76
N LYS A 228 -2.40 3.57 20.46
CA LYS A 228 -1.48 3.65 21.60
C LYS A 228 -2.04 2.98 22.86
N ILE A 229 -3.36 3.01 23.05
CA ILE A 229 -4.02 2.43 24.23
C ILE A 229 -4.00 0.89 24.16
N TRP A 230 -4.15 0.33 22.96
CA TRP A 230 -4.15 -1.13 22.78
C TRP A 230 -2.77 -1.76 23.01
N ARG A 231 -1.68 -1.09 22.59
CA ARG A 231 -0.29 -1.53 22.89
C ARG A 231 0.06 -1.46 24.37
N GLY A 232 -0.57 -0.58 25.14
CA GLY A 232 -0.39 -0.48 26.60
C GLY A 232 -1.03 -1.64 27.36
N ARG A 233 -2.18 -2.12 26.90
CA ARG A 233 -2.94 -3.18 27.57
C ARG A 233 -2.28 -4.55 27.46
N LEU A 234 -1.67 -4.88 26.32
CA LEU A 234 -0.91 -6.14 26.13
C LEU A 234 0.40 -6.20 26.91
N LYS A 235 0.91 -5.06 27.41
CA LYS A 235 2.15 -5.02 28.19
C LYS A 235 1.89 -5.23 29.70
N ASN A 236 0.67 -4.99 30.16
CA ASN A 236 0.30 -5.20 31.56
C ASN A 236 -0.14 -6.64 31.88
N GLU A 237 -0.72 -7.36 30.90
CA GLU A 237 -1.12 -8.76 31.12
C GLU A 237 0.05 -9.76 31.18
N ARG A 238 1.29 -9.35 30.84
CA ARG A 238 2.50 -10.19 30.96
C ARG A 238 3.29 -10.00 32.23
N LYS A 239 2.79 -9.22 33.19
CA LYS A 239 3.50 -9.00 34.50
C LYS A 239 2.90 -9.77 35.66
N ASP A 240 1.80 -10.49 35.45
CA ASP A 240 1.08 -11.21 36.50
C ASP A 240 1.03 -12.73 36.26
N ILE A 241 2.14 -13.31 35.71
CA ILE A 241 2.39 -14.77 35.72
C ILE A 241 3.83 -15.01 36.14
#